data_9fcfbd458bdff601126951b74c7ea930
#
_entry.id   9fcfbd458bdff601126951b74c7ea930
#
_cell.length_a   1.000
_cell.length_b   1.000
_cell.length_c   1.000
_cell.angle_alpha   90.00
_cell.angle_beta   90.00
_cell.angle_gamma   90.00
#
_symmetry.space_group_name_H-M   'P 1'
#
loop_
_entity.id
_entity.type
_entity.pdbx_description
1 polymer ?
#
loop_
_entity_poly.entity_id
_entity_poly.type
_entity_poly.pdbx_seq_one_letter_code
_entity_poly.pdbx_strand_id
1 'polypeptide(L)'
;FVGANLKYSYQQLLDISLKGVYNNWKANQGDESVELSHAYGKPEMEVNANVTVRPIDKLSVALDYYLATGRYAFVKNYWEAENHSSVSAGAGEYKMNNINELNLTGTYTFNDTFGVYAKLNNILCQKYEVYYGYPLQSFSAMIGVNINF
;
A
#
# COMPACT_ATOMS: atom_id res chain seq x y z
N PHE A 1 3.67 16.85 9.44
CA PHE A 1 2.80 15.68 9.42
C PHE A 1 1.97 15.61 10.70
N VAL A 2 0.80 15.01 10.61
CA VAL A 2 -0.05 14.65 11.74
C VAL A 2 -0.37 13.16 11.60
N GLY A 3 -0.27 12.40 12.70
CA GLY A 3 -0.54 10.98 12.66
C GLY A 3 -1.21 10.50 13.94
N ALA A 4 -2.00 9.45 13.80
CA ALA A 4 -2.63 8.74 14.92
C ALA A 4 -2.37 7.24 14.78
N ASN A 5 -2.23 6.57 15.91
CA ASN A 5 -2.08 5.12 15.98
C ASN A 5 -2.97 4.60 17.11
N LEU A 6 -3.91 3.73 16.76
CA LEU A 6 -4.79 3.05 17.69
C LEU A 6 -4.47 1.56 17.67
N LYS A 7 -4.37 0.96 18.86
CA LYS A 7 -4.20 -0.48 19.02
C LYS A 7 -5.19 -0.98 20.04
N TYR A 8 -5.83 -2.09 19.71
CA TYR A 8 -6.75 -2.78 20.59
C TYR A 8 -6.44 -4.28 20.56
N SER A 9 -6.34 -4.88 21.72
CA SER A 9 -6.16 -6.33 21.85
C SER A 9 -7.20 -6.87 22.82
N TYR A 10 -7.85 -7.94 22.44
CA TYR A 10 -8.80 -8.64 23.26
C TYR A 10 -8.33 -10.09 23.49
N GLN A 11 -7.88 -10.35 24.70
CA GLN A 11 -7.25 -11.61 25.09
C GLN A 11 -6.15 -12.01 24.08
N GLN A 12 -6.05 -13.30 23.74
CA GLN A 12 -5.18 -13.78 22.65
C GLN A 12 -5.97 -13.97 21.34
N LEU A 13 -7.26 -13.64 21.34
CA LEU A 13 -8.19 -13.92 20.25
C LEU A 13 -8.11 -12.88 19.12
N LEU A 14 -8.01 -11.58 19.47
CA LEU A 14 -8.18 -10.51 18.51
C LEU A 14 -7.17 -9.39 18.74
N ASP A 15 -6.45 -9.01 17.71
CA ASP A 15 -5.64 -7.80 17.67
C ASP A 15 -6.09 -6.91 16.53
N ILE A 16 -6.31 -5.64 16.82
CA ILE A 16 -6.62 -4.60 15.82
C ILE A 16 -5.59 -3.50 15.95
N SER A 17 -5.04 -3.07 14.83
CA SER A 17 -4.24 -1.86 14.78
C SER A 17 -4.68 -0.97 13.61
N LEU A 18 -4.77 0.32 13.85
CA LEU A 18 -5.09 1.34 12.86
C LEU A 18 -4.10 2.47 12.98
N LYS A 19 -3.37 2.76 11.91
CA LYS A 19 -2.44 3.87 11.82
C LYS A 19 -2.83 4.77 10.66
N GLY A 20 -3.03 6.06 10.94
CA GLY A 20 -3.24 7.09 9.94
C GLY A 20 -2.15 8.13 10.01
N VAL A 21 -1.67 8.61 8.87
CA VAL A 21 -0.70 9.70 8.75
C VAL A 21 -1.17 10.63 7.64
N TYR A 22 -1.21 11.92 7.96
CA TYR A 22 -1.41 12.97 6.98
C TYR A 22 -0.15 13.83 6.90
N ASN A 23 0.37 14.00 5.71
CA ASN A 23 1.57 14.77 5.42
C ASN A 23 1.22 15.98 4.55
N ASN A 24 1.55 17.16 5.02
CA ASN A 24 1.53 18.36 4.20
C ASN A 24 2.94 18.56 3.65
N TRP A 25 3.19 18.00 2.48
CA TRP A 25 4.47 18.14 1.80
C TRP A 25 4.53 19.50 1.09
N LYS A 26 5.59 20.26 1.36
CA LYS A 26 5.94 21.44 0.57
C LYS A 26 7.13 21.10 -0.30
N ALA A 27 7.03 21.33 -1.60
CA ALA A 27 8.17 21.26 -2.49
C ALA A 27 8.99 22.55 -2.32
N ASN A 28 10.28 22.42 -1.98
CA ASN A 28 11.20 23.54 -2.04
C ASN A 28 11.70 23.67 -3.48
N GLN A 29 11.37 24.76 -4.11
CA GLN A 29 11.75 25.09 -5.46
C GLN A 29 13.22 25.55 -5.46
N GLY A 30 14.10 24.74 -6.07
CA GLY A 30 15.51 25.11 -6.23
C GLY A 30 15.81 25.87 -7.53
N ASP A 31 14.85 25.92 -8.46
CA ASP A 31 14.98 26.61 -9.75
C ASP A 31 13.64 27.27 -10.10
N GLU A 32 13.68 28.56 -10.41
CA GLU A 32 12.50 29.40 -10.65
C GLU A 32 11.72 29.04 -11.93
N SER A 33 12.22 28.10 -12.73
CA SER A 33 11.66 27.75 -14.04
C SER A 33 10.50 26.74 -14.00
N VAL A 34 10.23 26.08 -12.86
CA VAL A 34 9.17 25.06 -12.74
C VAL A 34 8.43 25.21 -11.41
N GLU A 35 7.15 25.59 -11.46
CA GLU A 35 6.30 25.57 -10.27
C GLU A 35 6.02 24.11 -9.85
N LEU A 36 6.60 23.71 -8.73
CA LEU A 36 6.32 22.40 -8.10
C LEU A 36 5.24 22.59 -7.04
N SER A 37 4.04 22.10 -7.31
CA SER A 37 2.91 22.23 -6.37
C SER A 37 2.86 21.11 -5.34
N HIS A 38 3.42 19.93 -5.64
CA HIS A 38 3.37 18.75 -4.78
C HIS A 38 4.74 18.09 -4.59
N ALA A 39 4.89 17.33 -3.52
CA ALA A 39 6.05 16.44 -3.34
C ALA A 39 5.84 15.13 -4.08
N TYR A 40 6.68 14.85 -5.07
CA TYR A 40 6.54 13.68 -5.93
C TYR A 40 6.93 12.38 -5.25
N GLY A 41 6.22 11.29 -5.60
CA GLY A 41 6.48 9.96 -5.09
C GLY A 41 6.10 9.74 -3.62
N LYS A 42 5.52 10.74 -2.95
CA LYS A 42 5.11 10.65 -1.55
C LYS A 42 3.60 10.86 -1.43
N PRO A 43 2.88 9.98 -0.71
CA PRO A 43 1.45 10.18 -0.47
C PRO A 43 1.23 11.32 0.54
N GLU A 44 0.13 12.07 0.36
CA GLU A 44 -0.31 13.05 1.34
C GLU A 44 -1.01 12.38 2.52
N MET A 45 -1.75 11.31 2.27
CA MET A 45 -2.41 10.55 3.32
C MET A 45 -2.12 9.05 3.18
N GLU A 46 -1.80 8.43 4.29
CA GLU A 46 -1.61 6.98 4.40
C GLU A 46 -2.44 6.43 5.56
N VAL A 47 -3.11 5.31 5.31
CA VAL A 47 -3.83 4.54 6.34
C VAL A 47 -3.38 3.10 6.26
N ASN A 48 -2.98 2.55 7.41
CA ASN A 48 -2.69 1.14 7.59
C ASN A 48 -3.65 0.58 8.63
N ALA A 49 -4.40 -0.46 8.28
CA ALA A 49 -5.25 -1.18 9.21
C ALA A 49 -4.86 -2.66 9.19
N ASN A 50 -4.69 -3.24 10.36
CA ASN A 50 -4.44 -4.66 10.53
C ASN A 50 -5.45 -5.23 11.52
N VAL A 51 -6.00 -6.37 11.18
CA VAL A 51 -6.87 -7.16 12.06
C VAL A 51 -6.35 -8.59 12.07
N THR A 52 -5.96 -9.09 13.23
CA THR A 52 -5.52 -10.47 13.42
C THR A 52 -6.47 -11.18 14.36
N VAL A 53 -6.99 -12.31 13.93
CA VAL A 53 -7.91 -13.17 14.70
C VAL A 53 -7.27 -14.54 14.89
N ARG A 54 -7.31 -15.04 16.13
CA ARG A 54 -6.83 -16.39 16.51
C ARG A 54 -8.00 -17.18 17.14
N PRO A 55 -8.90 -17.76 16.32
CA PRO A 55 -10.08 -18.44 16.83
C PRO A 55 -9.75 -19.69 17.64
N ILE A 56 -8.58 -20.26 17.40
CA ILE A 56 -7.99 -21.36 18.18
C ILE A 56 -6.47 -21.15 18.22
N ASP A 57 -5.77 -21.72 19.20
CA ASP A 57 -4.32 -21.56 19.40
C ASP A 57 -3.47 -21.92 18.17
N LYS A 58 -3.98 -22.80 17.31
CA LYS A 58 -3.28 -23.29 16.12
C LYS A 58 -3.56 -22.49 14.85
N LEU A 59 -4.57 -21.61 14.84
CA LEU A 59 -5.00 -20.87 13.65
C LEU A 59 -4.90 -19.37 13.88
N SER A 60 -4.16 -18.69 13.02
CA SER A 60 -4.10 -17.23 12.94
C SER A 60 -4.53 -16.77 11.56
N VAL A 61 -5.43 -15.80 11.49
CA VAL A 61 -5.87 -15.15 10.27
C VAL A 61 -5.65 -13.65 10.42
N ALA A 62 -4.87 -13.07 9.53
CA ALA A 62 -4.57 -11.64 9.50
C ALA A 62 -5.10 -11.01 8.22
N LEU A 63 -5.77 -9.88 8.36
CA LEU A 63 -6.22 -9.01 7.29
C LEU A 63 -5.46 -7.69 7.39
N ASP A 64 -4.76 -7.31 6.31
CA ASP A 64 -3.98 -6.10 6.21
C ASP A 64 -4.56 -5.21 5.11
N TYR A 65 -4.89 -3.97 5.46
CA TYR A 65 -5.36 -2.97 4.52
C TYR A 65 -4.42 -1.78 4.48
N TYR A 66 -4.05 -1.36 3.28
CA TYR A 66 -3.24 -0.17 3.03
C TYR A 66 -3.93 0.76 2.05
N LEU A 67 -4.07 2.02 2.45
CA LEU A 67 -4.55 3.13 1.63
C LEU A 67 -3.46 4.19 1.52
N ALA A 68 -3.17 4.64 0.30
CA ALA A 68 -2.35 5.83 0.07
C ALA A 68 -3.02 6.73 -0.97
N THR A 69 -3.16 8.02 -0.64
CA THR A 69 -3.81 9.02 -1.50
C THR A 69 -2.97 10.29 -1.64
N GLY A 70 -3.35 11.18 -2.56
CA GLY A 70 -2.60 12.42 -2.81
C GLY A 70 -1.20 12.14 -3.35
N ARG A 71 -1.09 11.27 -4.34
CA ARG A 71 0.18 10.87 -4.95
C ARG A 71 0.36 11.56 -6.29
N TYR A 72 1.53 12.16 -6.47
CA TYR A 72 1.88 12.88 -7.70
C TYR A 72 3.24 12.42 -8.21
N ALA A 73 3.41 12.46 -9.52
CA ALA A 73 4.68 12.25 -10.20
C ALA A 73 4.96 13.40 -11.15
N PHE A 74 6.23 13.72 -11.33
CA PHE A 74 6.66 14.66 -12.35
C PHE A 74 7.19 13.90 -13.55
N VAL A 75 6.64 14.17 -14.71
CA VAL A 75 6.96 13.44 -15.94
C VAL A 75 7.46 14.45 -16.99
N LYS A 76 8.63 14.21 -17.54
CA LYS A 76 9.22 15.09 -18.57
C LYS A 76 8.55 14.97 -19.93
N ASN A 77 7.96 13.81 -20.24
CA ASN A 77 7.23 13.56 -21.48
C ASN A 77 5.87 12.98 -21.10
N TYR A 78 4.91 13.84 -20.82
CA TYR A 78 3.56 13.44 -20.46
C TYR A 78 2.77 13.06 -21.73
N TRP A 79 2.24 11.84 -21.75
CA TRP A 79 1.29 11.36 -22.75
C TRP A 79 -0.09 11.36 -22.11
N GLU A 80 -1.00 12.16 -22.60
CA GLU A 80 -2.40 12.00 -22.25
C GLU A 80 -2.91 10.71 -22.89
N ALA A 81 -3.16 9.69 -22.08
CA ALA A 81 -3.49 8.33 -22.52
C ALA A 81 -4.83 8.24 -23.27
N GLU A 82 -5.72 9.22 -23.13
CA GLU A 82 -7.05 9.17 -23.73
C GLU A 82 -7.11 9.60 -25.20
N ASN A 83 -6.17 10.38 -25.69
CA ASN A 83 -6.27 10.95 -27.05
C ASN A 83 -5.12 10.65 -27.99
N HIS A 84 -4.09 9.91 -27.60
CA HIS A 84 -2.89 9.64 -28.42
C HIS A 84 -2.28 10.88 -29.13
N SER A 85 -2.72 12.07 -28.74
CA SER A 85 -2.08 13.28 -29.19
C SER A 85 -0.81 13.46 -28.39
N SER A 86 0.31 13.45 -29.05
CA SER A 86 1.56 13.92 -28.48
C SER A 86 1.38 15.39 -28.08
N VAL A 87 0.99 15.62 -26.83
CA VAL A 87 1.13 16.94 -26.26
C VAL A 87 2.61 17.22 -26.26
N SER A 88 3.00 18.22 -27.02
CA SER A 88 4.37 18.65 -27.17
C SER A 88 5.07 18.67 -25.81
N ALA A 89 6.12 17.91 -25.72
CA ALA A 89 7.18 17.83 -24.74
C ALA A 89 7.17 18.91 -23.63
N GLY A 90 6.13 18.93 -22.80
CA GLY A 90 6.06 19.73 -21.59
C GLY A 90 6.30 18.83 -20.38
N ALA A 91 7.25 19.22 -19.54
CA ALA A 91 7.32 18.64 -18.21
C ALA A 91 6.01 18.95 -17.47
N GLY A 92 5.36 17.94 -16.91
CA GLY A 92 4.05 18.09 -16.28
C GLY A 92 3.90 17.25 -15.01
N GLU A 93 3.02 17.74 -14.15
CA GLU A 93 2.62 17.03 -12.95
C GLU A 93 1.48 16.05 -13.29
N TYR A 94 1.66 14.80 -12.89
CA TYR A 94 0.69 13.74 -13.07
C TYR A 94 0.16 13.25 -11.73
N LYS A 95 -1.16 13.27 -11.57
CA LYS A 95 -1.82 12.70 -10.39
C LYS A 95 -1.93 11.19 -10.54
N MET A 96 -1.23 10.46 -9.70
CA MET A 96 -1.23 9.01 -9.69
C MET A 96 -2.49 8.45 -9.03
N ASN A 97 -2.88 7.24 -9.42
CA ASN A 97 -3.97 6.53 -8.77
C ASN A 97 -3.69 6.29 -7.29
N ASN A 98 -4.75 6.35 -6.48
CA ASN A 98 -4.67 5.94 -5.08
C ASN A 98 -4.30 4.47 -4.98
N ILE A 99 -3.57 4.10 -3.94
CA ILE A 99 -3.34 2.70 -3.60
C ILE A 99 -4.43 2.26 -2.63
N ASN A 100 -5.11 1.17 -2.94
CA ASN A 100 -6.04 0.44 -2.08
C ASN A 100 -5.66 -1.02 -2.11
N GLU A 101 -4.92 -1.48 -1.14
CA GLU A 101 -4.42 -2.85 -1.09
C GLU A 101 -5.01 -3.58 0.11
N LEU A 102 -5.58 -4.75 -0.15
CA LEU A 102 -6.11 -5.64 0.87
C LEU A 102 -5.40 -6.99 0.75
N ASN A 103 -4.77 -7.40 1.84
CA ASN A 103 -4.02 -8.66 1.93
C ASN A 103 -4.63 -9.55 3.01
N LEU A 104 -4.64 -10.85 2.78
CA LEU A 104 -5.08 -11.86 3.73
C LEU A 104 -3.98 -12.90 3.94
N THR A 105 -3.68 -13.18 5.19
CA THR A 105 -2.72 -14.22 5.57
C THR A 105 -3.38 -15.19 6.54
N GLY A 106 -3.35 -16.47 6.23
CA GLY A 106 -3.77 -17.55 7.14
C GLY A 106 -2.56 -18.41 7.50
N THR A 107 -2.40 -18.71 8.78
CA THR A 107 -1.34 -19.61 9.28
C THR A 107 -1.96 -20.67 10.17
N TYR A 108 -1.62 -21.92 9.91
CA TYR A 108 -2.04 -23.05 10.76
C TYR A 108 -0.82 -23.83 11.25
N THR A 109 -0.71 -23.97 12.56
CA THR A 109 0.38 -24.68 13.24
C THR A 109 -0.12 -26.06 13.68
N PHE A 110 0.38 -27.13 13.07
CA PHE A 110 -0.01 -28.50 13.44
C PHE A 110 0.59 -28.91 14.78
N ASN A 111 1.87 -28.61 14.95
CA ASN A 111 2.66 -28.86 16.16
C ASN A 111 3.85 -27.87 16.22
N ASP A 112 4.70 -27.97 17.24
CA ASP A 112 5.81 -27.04 17.45
C ASP A 112 6.85 -27.05 16.31
N THR A 113 6.91 -28.15 15.54
CA THR A 113 7.84 -28.32 14.44
C THR A 113 7.27 -27.90 13.09
N PHE A 114 5.96 -28.12 12.86
CA PHE A 114 5.37 -28.03 11.54
C PHE A 114 4.14 -27.12 11.47
N GLY A 115 4.15 -26.24 10.51
CA GLY A 115 3.04 -25.34 10.19
C GLY A 115 2.93 -25.07 8.70
N VAL A 116 1.78 -24.56 8.27
CA VAL A 116 1.52 -24.09 6.90
C VAL A 116 0.99 -22.68 6.92
N TYR A 117 1.24 -21.94 5.86
CA TYR A 117 0.64 -20.63 5.65
C TYR A 117 0.14 -20.47 4.22
N ALA A 118 -0.88 -19.64 4.08
CA ALA A 118 -1.37 -19.16 2.80
C ALA A 118 -1.47 -17.64 2.85
N LYS A 119 -1.05 -16.98 1.78
CA LYS A 119 -1.08 -15.52 1.67
C LYS A 119 -1.70 -15.12 0.34
N LEU A 120 -2.68 -14.23 0.39
CA LEU A 120 -3.31 -13.59 -0.75
C LEU A 120 -3.01 -12.10 -0.70
N ASN A 121 -2.34 -11.58 -1.72
CA ASN A 121 -2.02 -10.16 -1.80
C ASN A 121 -2.89 -9.49 -2.85
N ASN A 122 -3.23 -8.23 -2.57
CA ASN A 122 -4.05 -7.37 -3.43
C ASN A 122 -5.34 -8.08 -3.89
N ILE A 123 -6.14 -8.53 -2.91
CA ILE A 123 -7.42 -9.24 -3.15
C ILE A 123 -8.40 -8.37 -3.94
N LEU A 124 -8.29 -7.04 -3.81
CA LEU A 124 -9.11 -6.09 -4.56
C LEU A 124 -8.74 -6.02 -6.04
N CYS A 125 -7.69 -6.74 -6.46
CA CYS A 125 -7.20 -6.77 -7.84
C CYS A 125 -6.93 -5.37 -8.42
N GLN A 126 -6.58 -4.43 -7.55
CA GLN A 126 -6.37 -3.06 -7.98
C GLN A 126 -5.07 -2.91 -8.75
N LYS A 127 -5.16 -2.23 -9.89
CA LYS A 127 -3.99 -1.86 -10.68
C LYS A 127 -3.52 -0.48 -10.22
N TYR A 128 -2.32 -0.41 -9.70
CA TYR A 128 -1.69 0.85 -9.30
C TYR A 128 -0.20 0.83 -9.61
N GLU A 129 0.39 2.00 -9.65
CA GLU A 129 1.81 2.21 -9.89
C GLU A 129 2.45 2.76 -8.61
N VAL A 130 3.62 2.25 -8.23
CA VAL A 130 4.43 2.86 -7.16
C VAL A 130 5.14 4.09 -7.68
N TYR A 131 5.73 3.96 -8.86
CA TYR A 131 6.30 5.06 -9.64
C TYR A 131 5.59 5.10 -10.99
N TYR A 132 5.47 6.27 -11.57
CA TYR A 132 4.86 6.45 -12.89
C TYR A 132 5.50 5.50 -13.92
N GLY A 133 4.66 4.73 -14.62
CA GLY A 133 5.10 3.74 -15.60
C GLY A 133 5.58 2.41 -15.03
N TYR A 134 5.54 2.21 -13.71
CA TYR A 134 5.92 0.96 -13.05
C TYR A 134 4.73 0.33 -12.31
N PRO A 135 3.87 -0.41 -13.03
CA PRO A 135 2.74 -1.07 -12.42
C PRO A 135 3.18 -2.23 -11.52
N LEU A 136 2.52 -2.38 -10.39
CA LEU A 136 2.68 -3.53 -9.52
C LEU A 136 1.75 -4.67 -9.91
N GLN A 137 2.07 -5.85 -9.39
CA GLN A 137 1.28 -7.05 -9.57
C GLN A 137 -0.11 -6.85 -8.96
N SER A 138 -1.16 -7.10 -9.76
CA SER A 138 -2.55 -6.89 -9.35
C SER A 138 -2.94 -7.85 -8.23
N PHE A 139 -2.82 -9.14 -8.45
CA PHE A 139 -3.16 -10.19 -7.48
C PHE A 139 -2.03 -11.21 -7.39
N SER A 140 -1.75 -11.70 -6.20
CA SER A 140 -0.86 -12.85 -6.02
C SER A 140 -1.30 -13.74 -4.87
N ALA A 141 -1.04 -15.04 -4.99
CA ALA A 141 -1.26 -16.03 -3.98
C ALA A 141 0.02 -16.81 -3.71
N MET A 142 0.26 -17.11 -2.45
CA MET A 142 1.40 -17.89 -2.00
C MET A 142 0.95 -18.91 -0.96
N ILE A 143 1.50 -20.12 -1.04
CA ILE A 143 1.35 -21.15 0.00
C ILE A 143 2.77 -21.61 0.39
N GLY A 144 2.98 -21.82 1.67
CA GLY A 144 4.27 -22.27 2.17
C GLY A 144 4.16 -23.09 3.44
N VAL A 145 5.28 -23.66 3.83
CA VAL A 145 5.45 -24.54 4.99
C VAL A 145 6.50 -23.94 5.90
N ASN A 146 6.23 -23.93 7.20
CA ASN A 146 7.19 -23.57 8.24
C ASN A 146 7.65 -24.84 8.94
N ILE A 147 8.95 -25.05 9.05
CA ILE A 147 9.55 -26.15 9.77
C ILE A 147 10.55 -25.58 10.78
N ASN A 148 10.33 -25.84 12.07
CA ASN A 148 11.20 -25.44 13.16
C ASN A 148 11.98 -26.67 13.67
N PHE A 149 13.29 -26.58 13.77
CA PHE A 149 14.18 -27.65 14.24
C PHE A 149 14.67 -27.38 15.66
#